data_5851f7607fc986547998e9703f6e99c8
#
_entry.id   5851f7607fc986547998e9703f6e99c8
#
_cell.length_a   1.000
_cell.length_b   1.000
_cell.length_c   1.000
_cell.angle_alpha   90.00
_cell.angle_beta   90.00
_cell.angle_gamma   90.00
#
_symmetry.space_group_name_H-M   'P 1'
#
loop_
_entity.id
_entity.type
_entity.pdbx_description
1 polymer ?
#
loop_
_entity_poly.entity_id
_entity_poly.type
_entity_poly.pdbx_seq_one_letter_code
_entity_poly.pdbx_strand_id
1 'polypeptide(L)'
;MSLLQSFIDRFSTLPERIGEMPRMTAANPQEQLEQFPHSWSLVEELHAFAFSLDQVIEAPTHIAPPGSRALTLGQDDAVKNRDAFLIGNEFAHIHNPPIGSMHLTLPNPLRELAIARRWALPHPFAGKHGFTPDNVFAFAPRNESEVEVAKLLLSASHAYALGRLSMG
;
A
#
# COMPACT_ATOMS: atom_id res chain seq x y z
N MET A 1 -4.71 -23.44 -7.49
CA MET A 1 -4.53 -22.47 -6.38
C MET A 1 -5.01 -21.11 -6.83
N SER A 2 -5.82 -20.44 -6.02
CA SER A 2 -6.29 -19.10 -6.35
C SER A 2 -5.17 -18.07 -6.22
N LEU A 3 -5.33 -16.92 -6.86
CA LEU A 3 -4.39 -15.81 -6.71
C LEU A 3 -4.33 -15.33 -5.24
N LEU A 4 -5.48 -15.27 -4.57
CA LEU A 4 -5.53 -14.92 -3.15
C LEU A 4 -4.70 -15.91 -2.31
N GLN A 5 -4.82 -17.21 -2.55
CA GLN A 5 -4.03 -18.20 -1.81
C GLN A 5 -2.54 -18.02 -2.06
N SER A 6 -2.14 -17.73 -3.30
CA SER A 6 -0.75 -17.43 -3.63
C SER A 6 -0.21 -16.23 -2.83
N PHE A 7 -1.01 -15.16 -2.69
CA PHE A 7 -0.63 -14.02 -1.85
C PHE A 7 -0.58 -14.39 -0.36
N ILE A 8 -1.54 -15.15 0.13
CA ILE A 8 -1.56 -15.62 1.53
C ILE A 8 -0.27 -16.38 1.84
N ASP A 9 0.14 -17.29 0.97
CA ASP A 9 1.36 -18.08 1.16
C ASP A 9 2.60 -17.18 1.19
N ARG A 10 2.69 -16.22 0.28
CA ARG A 10 3.82 -15.27 0.23
C ARG A 10 3.85 -14.34 1.45
N PHE A 11 2.70 -13.83 1.89
CA PHE A 11 2.62 -12.97 3.07
C PHE A 11 2.94 -13.74 4.35
N SER A 12 2.50 -14.99 4.43
CA SER A 12 2.76 -15.85 5.59
C SER A 12 4.23 -16.17 5.79
N THR A 13 5.01 -16.15 4.70
CA THR A 13 6.44 -16.43 4.72
C THR A 13 7.32 -15.17 4.73
N LEU A 14 6.72 -13.98 4.77
CA LEU A 14 7.48 -12.75 4.92
C LEU A 14 8.31 -12.79 6.21
N PRO A 15 9.58 -12.37 6.17
CA PRO A 15 10.32 -12.16 7.40
C PRO A 15 9.67 -11.04 8.20
N GLU A 16 9.83 -11.08 9.51
CA GLU A 16 9.42 -9.95 10.35
C GLU A 16 10.32 -8.74 10.06
N ARG A 17 9.73 -7.55 9.98
CA ARG A 17 10.49 -6.31 9.76
C ARG A 17 11.46 -6.09 10.93
N ILE A 18 12.71 -5.84 10.61
CA ILE A 18 13.81 -5.72 11.57
C ILE A 18 13.77 -4.34 12.26
N GLY A 19 14.02 -4.34 13.57
CA GLY A 19 14.19 -3.13 14.35
C GLY A 19 12.88 -2.60 14.97
N GLU A 20 12.97 -1.44 15.57
CA GLU A 20 11.82 -0.80 16.21
C GLU A 20 10.87 -0.23 15.17
N MET A 21 9.60 -0.07 15.57
CA MET A 21 8.63 0.62 14.74
C MET A 21 9.02 2.10 14.63
N PRO A 22 8.94 2.70 13.44
CA PRO A 22 9.24 4.12 13.32
C PRO A 22 8.23 4.97 14.08
N ARG A 23 8.67 6.14 14.54
CA ARG A 23 7.74 7.11 15.10
C ARG A 23 6.78 7.57 14.00
N MET A 24 5.52 7.69 14.39
CA MET A 24 4.44 8.13 13.52
C MET A 24 3.83 9.42 14.06
N THR A 25 3.14 10.16 13.20
CA THR A 25 2.28 11.26 13.66
C THR A 25 1.23 10.73 14.64
N ALA A 26 0.81 11.58 15.58
CA ALA A 26 -0.16 11.19 16.61
C ALA A 26 -1.58 10.99 16.07
N ALA A 27 -1.90 11.57 14.91
CA ALA A 27 -3.23 11.57 14.31
C ALA A 27 -3.14 11.67 12.79
N ASN A 28 -4.28 11.78 12.13
CA ASN A 28 -4.32 12.04 10.69
C ASN A 28 -3.86 13.48 10.39
N PRO A 29 -3.03 13.73 9.35
CA PRO A 29 -2.51 12.76 8.38
C PRO A 29 -1.51 11.78 9.00
N GLN A 30 -1.65 10.51 8.64
CA GLN A 30 -0.76 9.45 9.12
C GLN A 30 0.55 9.49 8.35
N GLU A 31 1.62 9.85 9.03
CA GLU A 31 2.95 10.00 8.42
C GLU A 31 4.04 9.33 9.27
N GLN A 32 5.01 8.76 8.58
CA GLN A 32 6.22 8.23 9.16
C GLN A 32 7.23 9.36 9.37
N LEU A 33 7.81 9.45 10.57
CA LEU A 33 8.66 10.57 10.97
C LEU A 33 10.16 10.25 10.97
N GLU A 34 10.53 9.00 10.76
CA GLU A 34 11.92 8.53 10.79
C GLU A 34 12.06 7.22 10.00
N GLN A 35 13.28 6.68 9.93
CA GLN A 35 13.59 5.43 9.23
C GLN A 35 13.27 5.51 7.73
N PHE A 36 13.71 6.60 7.11
CA PHE A 36 13.50 6.83 5.69
C PHE A 36 14.45 5.96 4.83
N PRO A 37 14.18 5.84 3.52
CA PRO A 37 15.08 5.15 2.61
C PRO A 37 16.51 5.70 2.68
N HIS A 38 17.50 4.82 2.64
CA HIS A 38 18.91 5.26 2.62
C HIS A 38 19.27 6.00 1.33
N SER A 39 18.50 5.78 0.27
CA SER A 39 18.62 6.46 -1.02
C SER A 39 17.24 6.58 -1.65
N TRP A 40 16.95 7.72 -2.25
CA TRP A 40 15.68 7.90 -2.97
C TRP A 40 15.57 6.99 -4.19
N SER A 41 16.68 6.47 -4.71
CA SER A 41 16.67 5.49 -5.80
C SER A 41 15.85 4.24 -5.48
N LEU A 42 15.73 3.88 -4.19
CA LEU A 42 14.86 2.77 -3.75
C LEU A 42 13.39 3.07 -4.05
N VAL A 43 12.96 4.29 -3.80
CA VAL A 43 11.59 4.72 -4.06
C VAL A 43 11.36 4.92 -5.56
N GLU A 44 12.36 5.39 -6.29
CA GLU A 44 12.29 5.47 -7.76
C GLU A 44 12.11 4.08 -8.38
N GLU A 45 12.78 3.06 -7.86
CA GLU A 45 12.57 1.66 -8.28
C GLU A 45 11.14 1.22 -7.99
N LEU A 46 10.61 1.56 -6.81
CA LEU A 46 9.23 1.27 -6.44
C LEU A 46 8.24 2.00 -7.36
N HIS A 47 8.49 3.26 -7.69
CA HIS A 47 7.70 4.02 -8.67
C HIS A 47 7.68 3.32 -10.04
N ALA A 48 8.84 2.95 -10.55
CA ALA A 48 8.95 2.28 -11.85
C ALA A 48 8.15 0.97 -11.87
N PHE A 49 8.24 0.19 -10.81
CA PHE A 49 7.44 -1.02 -10.65
C PHE A 49 5.95 -0.71 -10.61
N ALA A 50 5.54 0.23 -9.76
CA ALA A 50 4.15 0.60 -9.51
C ALA A 50 3.43 1.05 -10.80
N PHE A 51 4.06 1.93 -11.55
CA PHE A 51 3.47 2.48 -12.77
C PHE A 51 3.64 1.58 -14.00
N SER A 52 4.34 0.44 -13.87
CA SER A 52 4.37 -0.63 -14.86
C SER A 52 3.23 -1.65 -14.70
N LEU A 53 2.53 -1.63 -13.57
CA LEU A 53 1.43 -2.56 -13.32
C LEU A 53 0.28 -2.32 -14.30
N ASP A 54 -0.36 -3.42 -14.68
CA ASP A 54 -1.44 -3.40 -15.68
C ASP A 54 -2.56 -2.43 -15.31
N GLN A 55 -2.98 -1.59 -16.26
CA GLN A 55 -4.04 -0.61 -16.13
C GLN A 55 -3.80 0.53 -15.12
N VAL A 56 -2.63 0.61 -14.51
CA VAL A 56 -2.32 1.69 -13.57
C VAL A 56 -2.05 2.99 -14.32
N ILE A 57 -2.71 4.05 -13.87
CA ILE A 57 -2.57 5.41 -14.38
C ILE A 57 -2.18 6.31 -13.22
N GLU A 58 -1.12 7.10 -13.40
CA GLU A 58 -0.79 8.13 -12.44
C GLU A 58 -1.77 9.30 -12.57
N ALA A 59 -2.31 9.75 -11.44
CA ALA A 59 -3.21 10.90 -11.39
C ALA A 59 -2.87 11.76 -10.17
N PRO A 60 -3.30 13.03 -10.16
CA PRO A 60 -3.16 13.85 -8.95
C PRO A 60 -3.87 13.20 -7.77
N THR A 61 -3.19 13.13 -6.63
CA THR A 61 -3.81 12.65 -5.39
C THR A 61 -4.65 13.77 -4.78
N HIS A 62 -5.79 13.39 -4.19
CA HIS A 62 -6.65 14.32 -3.46
C HIS A 62 -6.51 14.18 -1.93
N ILE A 63 -5.70 13.22 -1.46
CA ILE A 63 -5.64 12.84 -0.05
C ILE A 63 -4.22 12.72 0.50
N ALA A 64 -3.19 12.85 -0.34
CA ALA A 64 -1.80 12.75 0.09
C ALA A 64 -1.08 14.11 0.00
N PRO A 65 0.02 14.31 0.75
CA PRO A 65 0.80 15.54 0.68
C PRO A 65 1.33 15.83 -0.72
N PRO A 66 1.58 17.11 -1.05
CA PRO A 66 2.17 17.49 -2.33
C PRO A 66 3.49 16.74 -2.61
N GLY A 67 3.67 16.31 -3.85
CA GLY A 67 4.83 15.50 -4.26
C GLY A 67 4.63 14.00 -4.10
N SER A 68 3.54 13.56 -3.47
CA SER A 68 3.13 12.16 -3.45
C SER A 68 2.60 11.74 -4.81
N ARG A 69 2.74 10.46 -5.15
CA ARG A 69 2.32 9.91 -6.44
C ARG A 69 1.22 8.89 -6.25
N ALA A 70 0.09 9.12 -6.90
CA ALA A 70 -1.11 8.29 -6.76
C ALA A 70 -1.22 7.25 -7.88
N LEU A 71 -1.59 6.03 -7.49
CA LEU A 71 -1.88 4.93 -8.40
C LEU A 71 -3.40 4.80 -8.52
N THR A 72 -3.90 4.98 -9.72
CA THR A 72 -5.33 4.88 -10.03
C THR A 72 -5.58 3.83 -11.09
N LEU A 73 -6.79 3.34 -11.13
CA LEU A 73 -7.28 2.53 -12.26
C LEU A 73 -8.17 3.38 -13.16
N GLY A 74 -8.25 3.00 -14.43
CA GLY A 74 -9.15 3.63 -15.38
C GLY A 74 -10.61 3.46 -14.97
N GLN A 75 -11.47 4.31 -15.52
CA GLN A 75 -12.88 4.38 -15.14
C GLN A 75 -13.69 3.24 -15.76
N ASP A 76 -13.87 2.18 -15.02
CA ASP A 76 -15.01 1.29 -15.20
C ASP A 76 -15.67 1.14 -13.82
N ASP A 77 -16.59 2.05 -13.51
CA ASP A 77 -17.20 2.16 -12.20
C ASP A 77 -18.31 1.12 -11.94
N ALA A 78 -18.69 0.34 -12.96
CA ALA A 78 -19.90 -0.47 -12.88
C ALA A 78 -19.82 -1.66 -11.91
N VAL A 79 -18.61 -2.12 -11.54
CA VAL A 79 -18.41 -3.36 -10.77
C VAL A 79 -17.30 -3.25 -9.74
N LYS A 80 -16.93 -2.04 -9.32
CA LYS A 80 -15.79 -1.92 -8.44
C LYS A 80 -16.15 -2.13 -6.96
N ASN A 81 -15.33 -2.93 -6.27
CA ASN A 81 -15.41 -3.05 -4.83
C ASN A 81 -14.86 -1.77 -4.19
N ARG A 82 -15.72 -0.99 -3.55
CA ARG A 82 -15.35 0.28 -2.93
C ARG A 82 -14.27 0.14 -1.86
N ASP A 83 -14.23 -0.97 -1.15
CA ASP A 83 -13.23 -1.19 -0.10
C ASP A 83 -11.82 -1.36 -0.66
N ALA A 84 -11.68 -1.65 -1.95
CA ALA A 84 -10.39 -1.78 -2.62
C ALA A 84 -9.76 -0.43 -3.00
N PHE A 85 -10.40 0.68 -2.69
CA PHE A 85 -9.93 2.02 -3.06
C PHE A 85 -9.88 2.95 -1.85
N LEU A 86 -8.83 3.77 -1.81
CA LEU A 86 -8.67 4.80 -0.77
C LEU A 86 -9.69 5.92 -0.98
N ILE A 87 -9.79 6.41 -2.22
CA ILE A 87 -10.76 7.41 -2.65
C ILE A 87 -10.92 7.31 -4.17
N GLY A 88 -12.15 7.40 -4.68
CA GLY A 88 -12.39 7.34 -6.11
C GLY A 88 -11.79 6.10 -6.76
N ASN A 89 -10.89 6.29 -7.70
CA ASN A 89 -10.15 5.23 -8.40
C ASN A 89 -8.71 5.08 -7.88
N GLU A 90 -8.34 5.81 -6.85
CA GLU A 90 -7.01 5.71 -6.22
C GLU A 90 -7.01 4.54 -5.23
N PHE A 91 -6.19 3.51 -5.49
CA PHE A 91 -6.06 2.36 -4.60
C PHE A 91 -4.80 2.43 -3.74
N ALA A 92 -3.82 3.23 -4.14
CA ALA A 92 -2.57 3.43 -3.42
C ALA A 92 -1.95 4.78 -3.75
N HIS A 93 -1.11 5.28 -2.85
CA HIS A 93 -0.20 6.38 -3.16
C HIS A 93 1.11 6.20 -2.42
N ILE A 94 2.18 6.70 -3.04
CA ILE A 94 3.53 6.68 -2.48
C ILE A 94 3.87 8.10 -2.06
N HIS A 95 4.25 8.27 -0.80
CA HIS A 95 4.50 9.57 -0.22
C HIS A 95 5.75 10.25 -0.81
N ASN A 96 5.71 11.57 -0.77
CA ASN A 96 6.74 12.48 -1.29
C ASN A 96 8.12 12.26 -0.66
N PRO A 97 9.20 12.72 -1.34
CA PRO A 97 10.52 12.74 -0.73
C PRO A 97 10.53 13.57 0.57
N PRO A 98 11.32 13.17 1.57
CA PRO A 98 12.23 12.01 1.60
C PRO A 98 11.58 10.74 2.17
N ILE A 99 10.27 10.66 2.27
CA ILE A 99 9.56 9.67 3.07
C ILE A 99 9.44 8.33 2.35
N GLY A 100 8.64 8.24 1.27
CA GLY A 100 8.52 7.02 0.47
C GLY A 100 7.66 5.90 1.07
N SER A 101 6.97 6.14 2.18
CA SER A 101 5.94 5.23 2.69
C SER A 101 4.71 5.25 1.79
N MET A 102 3.75 4.36 2.03
CA MET A 102 2.55 4.26 1.22
C MET A 102 1.29 4.21 2.08
N HIS A 103 0.18 4.68 1.54
CA HIS A 103 -1.14 4.16 1.88
C HIS A 103 -1.61 3.27 0.73
N LEU A 104 -2.21 2.16 1.07
CA LEU A 104 -2.78 1.23 0.10
C LEU A 104 -3.88 0.39 0.73
N THR A 105 -4.61 -0.34 -0.07
CA THR A 105 -5.68 -1.21 0.42
C THR A 105 -5.22 -2.66 0.42
N LEU A 106 -5.48 -3.36 1.50
CA LEU A 106 -5.25 -4.80 1.61
C LEU A 106 -6.48 -5.46 2.23
N PRO A 107 -7.08 -6.45 1.56
CA PRO A 107 -8.17 -7.22 2.16
C PRO A 107 -7.64 -8.21 3.19
N ASN A 108 -8.51 -8.65 4.11
CA ASN A 108 -8.17 -9.80 4.95
C ASN A 108 -8.09 -11.07 4.11
N PRO A 109 -7.19 -12.02 4.43
CA PRO A 109 -6.28 -12.00 5.57
C PRO A 109 -4.93 -11.29 5.32
N LEU A 110 -4.70 -10.73 4.12
CA LEU A 110 -3.42 -10.11 3.74
C LEU A 110 -3.09 -8.93 4.65
N ARG A 111 -4.09 -8.11 4.99
CA ARG A 111 -3.93 -6.98 5.90
C ARG A 111 -3.39 -7.44 7.26
N GLU A 112 -4.03 -8.45 7.84
CA GLU A 112 -3.62 -8.96 9.15
C GLU A 112 -2.20 -9.55 9.13
N LEU A 113 -1.84 -10.25 8.05
CA LEU A 113 -0.50 -10.82 7.88
C LEU A 113 0.56 -9.73 7.76
N ALA A 114 0.30 -8.69 6.98
CA ALA A 114 1.23 -7.56 6.82
C ALA A 114 1.46 -6.84 8.16
N ILE A 115 0.40 -6.63 8.93
CA ILE A 115 0.48 -5.99 10.25
C ILE A 115 1.23 -6.89 11.23
N ALA A 116 0.89 -8.19 11.29
CA ALA A 116 1.54 -9.15 12.19
C ALA A 116 3.05 -9.27 11.93
N ARG A 117 3.48 -9.15 10.68
CA ARG A 117 4.88 -9.15 10.28
C ARG A 117 5.54 -7.77 10.40
N ARG A 118 4.83 -6.77 10.91
CA ARG A 118 5.32 -5.42 11.23
C ARG A 118 5.67 -4.58 10.00
N TRP A 119 5.10 -4.90 8.83
CA TRP A 119 5.30 -4.14 7.60
C TRP A 119 4.27 -3.04 7.38
N ALA A 120 3.18 -3.08 8.12
CA ALA A 120 2.08 -2.13 7.95
C ALA A 120 1.39 -1.82 9.28
N LEU A 121 0.64 -0.72 9.29
CA LEU A 121 -0.26 -0.32 10.37
C LEU A 121 -1.65 -0.07 9.77
N PRO A 122 -2.73 -0.31 10.52
CA PRO A 122 -4.04 0.14 10.06
C PRO A 122 -4.09 1.66 10.02
N HIS A 123 -4.87 2.22 9.10
CA HIS A 123 -5.14 3.66 9.14
C HIS A 123 -5.97 3.98 10.40
N PRO A 124 -5.71 5.11 11.08
CA PRO A 124 -6.47 5.47 12.30
C PRO A 124 -7.99 5.55 12.09
N PHE A 125 -8.41 5.92 10.88
CA PHE A 125 -9.83 6.03 10.53
C PHE A 125 -10.33 4.87 9.66
N ALA A 126 -9.59 3.75 9.58
CA ALA A 126 -10.04 2.60 8.81
C ALA A 126 -11.44 2.15 9.25
N GLY A 127 -12.37 2.07 8.31
CA GLY A 127 -13.77 1.72 8.58
C GLY A 127 -14.61 2.81 9.23
N LYS A 128 -14.07 4.04 9.33
CA LYS A 128 -14.75 5.20 9.93
C LYS A 128 -14.65 6.40 9.00
N HIS A 129 -15.57 7.36 9.14
CA HIS A 129 -15.53 8.63 8.40
C HIS A 129 -15.41 8.48 6.87
N GLY A 130 -15.96 7.41 6.31
CA GLY A 130 -15.87 7.13 4.87
C GLY A 130 -14.58 6.47 4.41
N PHE A 131 -13.63 6.22 5.30
CA PHE A 131 -12.41 5.46 4.98
C PHE A 131 -12.73 3.97 4.85
N THR A 132 -12.16 3.33 3.84
CA THR A 132 -12.27 1.87 3.71
C THR A 132 -11.64 1.17 4.93
N PRO A 133 -12.23 0.08 5.42
CA PRO A 133 -11.62 -0.70 6.51
C PRO A 133 -10.29 -1.35 6.11
N ASP A 134 -10.01 -1.43 4.81
CA ASP A 134 -8.82 -2.07 4.25
C ASP A 134 -7.66 -1.09 4.03
N ASN A 135 -7.82 0.18 4.43
CA ASN A 135 -6.78 1.20 4.34
C ASN A 135 -5.65 0.92 5.34
N VAL A 136 -4.45 0.71 4.85
CA VAL A 136 -3.25 0.51 5.67
C VAL A 136 -2.14 1.45 5.27
N PHE A 137 -1.28 1.74 6.24
CA PHE A 137 -0.02 2.43 6.04
C PHE A 137 1.09 1.39 5.92
N ALA A 138 1.86 1.43 4.84
CA ALA A 138 3.03 0.58 4.65
C ALA A 138 4.30 1.41 4.82
N PHE A 139 5.23 0.91 5.63
CA PHE A 139 6.46 1.63 5.94
C PHE A 139 7.35 1.81 4.71
N ALA A 140 8.07 2.94 4.68
CA ALA A 140 9.04 3.21 3.65
C ALA A 140 10.14 2.12 3.60
N PRO A 141 10.54 1.68 2.41
CA PRO A 141 11.64 0.72 2.28
C PRO A 141 12.97 1.39 2.63
N ARG A 142 13.69 0.86 3.61
CA ARG A 142 14.98 1.40 4.04
C ARG A 142 16.14 0.92 3.17
N ASN A 143 15.96 -0.22 2.51
CA ASN A 143 16.98 -0.91 1.74
C ASN A 143 16.35 -1.74 0.62
N GLU A 144 17.19 -2.41 -0.17
CA GLU A 144 16.78 -3.17 -1.35
C GLU A 144 15.84 -4.33 -1.01
N SER A 145 16.09 -5.05 0.08
CA SER A 145 15.23 -6.17 0.47
C SER A 145 13.84 -5.70 0.89
N GLU A 146 13.74 -4.52 1.48
CA GLU A 146 12.46 -3.93 1.87
C GLU A 146 11.68 -3.36 0.66
N VAL A 147 12.37 -2.96 -0.40
CA VAL A 147 11.71 -2.63 -1.67
C VAL A 147 10.93 -3.83 -2.21
N GLU A 148 11.49 -5.04 -2.11
CA GLU A 148 10.79 -6.25 -2.55
C GLU A 148 9.53 -6.52 -1.72
N VAL A 149 9.56 -6.24 -0.43
CA VAL A 149 8.35 -6.33 0.42
C VAL A 149 7.32 -5.28 -0.01
N ALA A 150 7.74 -4.04 -0.20
CA ALA A 150 6.85 -2.98 -0.67
C ALA A 150 6.18 -3.33 -2.01
N LYS A 151 6.95 -3.90 -2.95
CA LYS A 151 6.41 -4.39 -4.24
C LYS A 151 5.36 -5.49 -4.03
N LEU A 152 5.59 -6.40 -3.10
CA LEU A 152 4.63 -7.47 -2.81
C LEU A 152 3.31 -6.89 -2.26
N LEU A 153 3.38 -5.98 -1.29
CA LEU A 153 2.20 -5.34 -0.73
C LEU A 153 1.43 -4.59 -1.83
N LEU A 154 2.16 -3.87 -2.67
CA LEU A 154 1.56 -3.10 -3.76
C LEU A 154 0.92 -4.00 -4.81
N SER A 155 1.56 -5.14 -5.14
CA SER A 155 1.00 -6.13 -6.07
C SER A 155 -0.33 -6.69 -5.56
N ALA A 156 -0.42 -6.97 -4.26
CA ALA A 156 -1.65 -7.45 -3.64
C ALA A 156 -2.75 -6.38 -3.67
N SER A 157 -2.42 -5.15 -3.36
CA SER A 157 -3.36 -4.02 -3.43
C SER A 157 -3.88 -3.83 -4.86
N HIS A 158 -3.00 -3.88 -5.84
CA HIS A 158 -3.34 -3.79 -7.26
C HIS A 158 -4.29 -4.91 -7.70
N ALA A 159 -3.97 -6.16 -7.33
CA ALA A 159 -4.83 -7.30 -7.64
C ALA A 159 -6.22 -7.17 -6.98
N TYR A 160 -6.24 -6.62 -5.76
CA TYR A 160 -7.48 -6.33 -5.04
C TYR A 160 -8.31 -5.27 -5.78
N ALA A 161 -7.69 -4.16 -6.18
CA ALA A 161 -8.35 -3.09 -6.92
C ALA A 161 -8.90 -3.58 -8.27
N LEU A 162 -8.20 -4.51 -8.94
CA LEU A 162 -8.66 -5.12 -10.19
C LEU A 162 -9.76 -6.19 -9.99
N GLY A 163 -10.17 -6.47 -8.75
CA GLY A 163 -11.19 -7.49 -8.48
C GLY A 163 -10.70 -8.93 -8.65
N ARG A 164 -9.39 -9.16 -8.60
CA ARG A 164 -8.78 -10.49 -8.82
C ARG A 164 -8.62 -11.33 -7.55
N LEU A 165 -8.89 -10.77 -6.38
CA LEU A 165 -8.77 -11.44 -5.09
C LEU A 165 -10.13 -11.87 -4.54
N SER A 166 -10.91 -12.54 -5.34
CA SER A 166 -12.18 -13.11 -4.85
C SER A 166 -11.92 -14.38 -4.04
N MET A 167 -12.64 -14.51 -2.94
CA MET A 167 -12.80 -15.79 -2.26
C MET A 167 -13.64 -16.66 -3.17
N GLY A 168 -12.98 -17.54 -3.90
CA GLY A 168 -13.62 -18.45 -4.85
C GLY A 168 -14.60 -19.39 -4.21
#